data_a950db7fef3a9ed6e31c05238fa295cd
#
_entry.id   a950db7fef3a9ed6e31c05238fa295cd
#
_cell.length_a   1.000
_cell.length_b   1.000
_cell.length_c   1.000
_cell.angle_alpha   90.00
_cell.angle_beta   90.00
_cell.angle_gamma   90.00
#
_symmetry.space_group_name_H-M   'P 1'
#
loop_
_entity.id
_entity.type
_entity.pdbx_description
1 polymer ?
#
loop_
_entity_poly.entity_id
_entity_poly.type
_entity_poly.pdbx_seq_one_letter_code
_entity_poly.pdbx_strand_id
1 'polypeptide(L)'
;GVQLVESGGGLVQPGGSLRVSCAASGFTFSDHYIYWVRQAPGKGPEWVAFIRNADNGGTVEVAASVKGRFMFSRDDSKGIAYLQMSSLKIEDTAVYFCAVLGTYDYWGQGVLVSVSS
;
A
#
# COMPACT_ATOMS: atom_id res chain seq x y z
N GLY A 1 20.35 -6.87 -3.12
CA GLY A 1 19.41 -6.39 -4.11
C GLY A 1 18.26 -5.61 -3.49
N VAL A 2 17.39 -5.09 -4.35
CA VAL A 2 16.22 -4.35 -3.91
C VAL A 2 15.17 -5.32 -3.36
N GLN A 3 14.59 -4.95 -2.21
CA GLN A 3 13.49 -5.71 -1.62
C GLN A 3 12.41 -4.76 -1.12
N LEU A 4 11.16 -5.16 -1.34
CA LEU A 4 9.98 -4.57 -0.73
C LEU A 4 9.23 -5.71 -0.04
N VAL A 5 9.04 -5.60 1.27
CA VAL A 5 8.39 -6.64 2.06
C VAL A 5 7.20 -6.06 2.79
N GLU A 6 5.99 -6.48 2.40
CA GLU A 6 4.78 -6.11 3.10
C GLU A 6 4.59 -7.00 4.33
N SER A 7 3.98 -6.42 5.35
CA SER A 7 3.55 -7.15 6.54
C SER A 7 2.23 -6.58 7.03
N GLY A 8 1.53 -7.35 7.84
CA GLY A 8 0.19 -7.01 8.28
C GLY A 8 -0.85 -7.72 7.43
N GLY A 9 -2.04 -7.13 7.32
CA GLY A 9 -3.14 -7.77 6.64
C GLY A 9 -3.84 -8.82 7.51
N GLY A 10 -4.57 -9.70 6.87
CA GLY A 10 -5.29 -10.77 7.53
C GLY A 10 -6.80 -10.68 7.39
N LEU A 11 -7.50 -11.40 8.24
CA LEU A 11 -8.96 -11.49 8.25
C LEU A 11 -9.55 -10.45 9.19
N VAL A 12 -10.57 -9.73 8.70
CA VAL A 12 -11.23 -8.69 9.48
C VAL A 12 -12.71 -8.65 9.13
N GLN A 13 -13.54 -8.19 10.06
CA GLN A 13 -14.97 -8.01 9.83
C GLN A 13 -15.25 -6.67 9.14
N PRO A 14 -16.35 -6.56 8.41
CA PRO A 14 -16.79 -5.27 7.84
C PRO A 14 -16.87 -4.20 8.94
N GLY A 15 -16.42 -2.99 8.61
CA GLY A 15 -16.32 -1.89 9.57
C GLY A 15 -15.03 -1.88 10.37
N GLY A 16 -14.23 -2.94 10.29
CA GLY A 16 -12.97 -3.05 11.03
C GLY A 16 -11.85 -2.25 10.41
N SER A 17 -10.68 -2.39 11.04
CA SER A 17 -9.45 -1.68 10.65
C SER A 17 -8.28 -2.64 10.58
N LEU A 18 -7.36 -2.36 9.68
CA LEU A 18 -6.09 -3.10 9.54
C LEU A 18 -4.99 -2.13 9.13
N ARG A 19 -3.76 -2.49 9.45
CA ARG A 19 -2.58 -1.76 9.00
C ARG A 19 -1.68 -2.69 8.21
N VAL A 20 -1.22 -2.20 7.04
CA VAL A 20 -0.22 -2.88 6.23
C VAL A 20 1.01 -1.98 6.18
N SER A 21 2.19 -2.54 6.35
CA SER A 21 3.45 -1.84 6.20
C SER A 21 4.27 -2.44 5.06
N CYS A 22 5.12 -1.61 4.47
CA CYS A 22 5.99 -1.97 3.36
C CYS A 22 7.40 -1.55 3.73
N ALA A 23 8.26 -2.50 4.05
CA ALA A 23 9.65 -2.23 4.40
C ALA A 23 10.53 -2.37 3.16
N ALA A 24 11.29 -1.31 2.87
CA ALA A 24 12.14 -1.24 1.70
C ALA A 24 13.60 -1.37 2.08
N SER A 25 14.38 -2.03 1.24
CA SER A 25 15.83 -2.12 1.40
C SER A 25 16.52 -2.25 0.04
N GLY A 26 17.80 -1.90 -0.01
CA GLY A 26 18.62 -2.06 -1.20
C GLY A 26 18.58 -0.88 -2.17
N PHE A 27 17.92 0.21 -1.81
CA PHE A 27 17.86 1.43 -2.61
C PHE A 27 17.58 2.64 -1.71
N THR A 28 17.70 3.84 -2.27
CA THR A 28 17.43 5.08 -1.53
C THR A 28 15.93 5.34 -1.51
N PHE A 29 15.29 4.89 -0.45
CA PHE A 29 13.82 4.95 -0.30
C PHE A 29 13.29 6.36 -0.49
N SER A 30 13.96 7.36 0.12
CA SER A 30 13.49 8.76 0.10
C SER A 30 13.45 9.37 -1.29
N ASP A 31 14.17 8.82 -2.27
CA ASP A 31 14.17 9.34 -3.63
C ASP A 31 12.95 8.92 -4.44
N HIS A 32 12.15 7.98 -3.97
CA HIS A 32 11.14 7.34 -4.78
C HIS A 32 9.72 7.62 -4.31
N TYR A 33 8.79 7.65 -5.27
CA TYR A 33 7.36 7.56 -5.00
C TYR A 33 7.05 6.12 -4.59
N ILE A 34 6.10 5.94 -3.68
CA ILE A 34 5.63 4.62 -3.27
C ILE A 34 4.20 4.46 -3.76
N TYR A 35 3.93 3.39 -4.47
CA TYR A 35 2.62 3.06 -5.02
C TYR A 35 1.99 1.93 -4.24
N TRP A 36 0.69 2.03 -4.02
CA TRP A 36 -0.12 0.96 -3.45
C TRP A 36 -1.12 0.50 -4.50
N VAL A 37 -1.14 -0.81 -4.73
CA VAL A 37 -1.99 -1.46 -5.73
C VAL A 37 -2.64 -2.65 -5.07
N ARG A 38 -3.90 -2.91 -5.39
CA ARG A 38 -4.59 -4.10 -4.89
C ARG A 38 -5.14 -4.92 -6.06
N GLN A 39 -5.28 -6.22 -5.83
CA GLN A 39 -5.89 -7.12 -6.79
C GLN A 39 -6.90 -8.00 -6.08
N ALA A 40 -8.17 -7.79 -6.40
CA ALA A 40 -9.27 -8.59 -5.89
C ALA A 40 -9.32 -9.93 -6.63
N PRO A 41 -9.90 -10.98 -6.01
CA PRO A 41 -10.02 -12.29 -6.65
C PRO A 41 -10.71 -12.20 -8.01
N GLY A 42 -10.04 -12.77 -9.03
CA GLY A 42 -10.57 -12.81 -10.39
C GLY A 42 -10.62 -11.49 -11.14
N LYS A 43 -10.03 -10.44 -10.58
CA LYS A 43 -10.00 -9.10 -11.20
C LYS A 43 -8.57 -8.66 -11.48
N GLY A 44 -8.43 -7.63 -12.31
CA GLY A 44 -7.13 -7.01 -12.56
C GLY A 44 -6.66 -6.11 -11.43
N PRO A 45 -5.40 -5.65 -11.49
CA PRO A 45 -4.88 -4.71 -10.52
C PRO A 45 -5.66 -3.40 -10.53
N GLU A 46 -5.87 -2.86 -9.33
CA GLU A 46 -6.48 -1.54 -9.12
C GLU A 46 -5.50 -0.67 -8.37
N TRP A 47 -5.18 0.50 -8.94
CA TRP A 47 -4.38 1.50 -8.25
C TRP A 47 -5.18 2.06 -7.06
N VAL A 48 -4.53 2.13 -5.90
CA VAL A 48 -5.17 2.59 -4.66
C VAL A 48 -4.66 3.96 -4.26
N ALA A 49 -3.34 4.16 -4.27
CA ALA A 49 -2.73 5.43 -3.90
C ALA A 49 -1.28 5.48 -4.32
N PHE A 50 -0.71 6.68 -4.35
CA PHE A 50 0.73 6.83 -4.31
C PHE A 50 1.12 7.99 -3.40
N ILE A 51 2.34 7.89 -2.87
CA ILE A 51 2.93 8.92 -2.01
C ILE A 51 4.17 9.45 -2.71
N ARG A 52 4.19 10.77 -2.95
CA ARG A 52 5.35 11.45 -3.55
C ARG A 52 6.50 11.46 -2.56
N ASN A 53 7.71 11.58 -3.08
CA ASN A 53 8.89 11.81 -2.25
C ASN A 53 8.89 13.24 -1.71
N ALA A 54 9.77 13.54 -0.75
CA ALA A 54 9.85 14.85 -0.10
C ALA A 54 10.18 15.97 -1.09
N ASP A 55 11.04 15.70 -2.07
CA ASP A 55 11.41 16.69 -3.09
C ASP A 55 10.20 17.12 -3.92
N ASN A 56 9.18 16.29 -4.01
CA ASN A 56 7.93 16.58 -4.71
C ASN A 56 6.76 16.80 -3.74
N GLY A 57 7.07 17.23 -2.51
CA GLY A 57 6.10 17.66 -1.52
C GLY A 57 5.57 16.59 -0.58
N GLY A 58 5.90 15.31 -0.79
CA GLY A 58 5.49 14.21 0.08
C GLY A 58 3.98 13.97 0.13
N THR A 59 3.22 14.54 -0.79
CA THR A 59 1.76 14.48 -0.79
C THR A 59 1.26 13.15 -1.34
N VAL A 60 0.00 12.84 -1.00
CA VAL A 60 -0.63 11.54 -1.32
C VAL A 60 -1.76 11.79 -2.31
N GLU A 61 -1.82 10.95 -3.36
CA GLU A 61 -2.99 10.85 -4.23
C GLU A 61 -3.69 9.54 -3.94
N VAL A 62 -5.01 9.60 -3.78
CA VAL A 62 -5.81 8.46 -3.33
C VAL A 62 -6.94 8.21 -4.31
N ALA A 63 -7.15 6.94 -4.66
CA ALA A 63 -8.26 6.54 -5.52
C ALA A 63 -9.61 6.82 -4.83
N ALA A 64 -10.61 7.20 -5.63
CA ALA A 64 -11.93 7.55 -5.11
C ALA A 64 -12.56 6.42 -4.30
N SER A 65 -12.30 5.17 -4.67
CA SER A 65 -12.90 4.00 -4.02
C SER A 65 -12.51 3.83 -2.55
N VAL A 66 -11.38 4.43 -2.13
CA VAL A 66 -10.88 4.28 -0.75
C VAL A 66 -10.69 5.61 -0.04
N LYS A 67 -10.94 6.72 -0.73
CA LYS A 67 -10.75 8.05 -0.17
C LYS A 67 -11.62 8.26 1.07
N GLY A 68 -11.00 8.81 2.12
CA GLY A 68 -11.67 9.04 3.40
C GLY A 68 -11.68 7.84 4.33
N ARG A 69 -11.31 6.64 3.84
CA ARG A 69 -11.27 5.43 4.65
C ARG A 69 -9.84 4.90 4.84
N PHE A 70 -8.99 5.07 3.83
CA PHE A 70 -7.61 4.61 3.86
C PHE A 70 -6.69 5.81 3.99
N MET A 71 -5.68 5.69 4.83
CA MET A 71 -4.63 6.70 5.03
C MET A 71 -3.29 6.10 4.69
N PHE A 72 -2.44 6.91 4.05
CA PHE A 72 -1.14 6.47 3.55
C PHE A 72 -0.07 7.41 4.08
N SER A 73 1.04 6.82 4.51
CA SER A 73 2.16 7.60 5.04
C SER A 73 3.47 6.90 4.72
N ARG A 74 4.56 7.61 4.94
CA ARG A 74 5.90 7.08 4.77
C ARG A 74 6.82 7.62 5.87
N ASP A 75 7.77 6.80 6.27
CA ASP A 75 8.84 7.20 7.18
C ASP A 75 10.16 6.95 6.46
N ASP A 76 10.72 8.02 5.90
CA ASP A 76 11.94 7.92 5.09
C ASP A 76 13.15 7.49 5.93
N SER A 77 13.17 7.85 7.22
CA SER A 77 14.28 7.48 8.10
C SER A 77 14.32 5.97 8.36
N LYS A 78 13.16 5.31 8.30
CA LYS A 78 13.05 3.87 8.52
C LYS A 78 12.96 3.08 7.21
N GLY A 79 12.71 3.74 6.09
CA GLY A 79 12.47 3.07 4.82
C GLY A 79 11.16 2.29 4.81
N ILE A 80 10.13 2.79 5.47
CA ILE A 80 8.85 2.09 5.61
C ILE A 80 7.72 2.98 5.11
N ALA A 81 6.82 2.40 4.32
CA ALA A 81 5.53 2.99 3.96
C ALA A 81 4.41 2.26 4.68
N TYR A 82 3.35 2.99 5.01
CA TYR A 82 2.23 2.48 5.77
C TYR A 82 0.91 2.72 5.06
N LEU A 83 0.04 1.73 5.13
CA LEU A 83 -1.34 1.82 4.71
C LEU A 83 -2.22 1.50 5.91
N GLN A 84 -2.97 2.50 6.39
CA GLN A 84 -3.94 2.34 7.46
C GLN A 84 -5.32 2.26 6.85
N MET A 85 -5.98 1.12 6.99
CA MET A 85 -7.33 0.89 6.47
C MET A 85 -8.34 0.96 7.61
N SER A 86 -9.42 1.70 7.38
CA SER A 86 -10.54 1.78 8.32
C SER A 86 -11.85 1.68 7.55
N SER A 87 -12.94 1.45 8.28
CA SER A 87 -14.27 1.29 7.69
C SER A 87 -14.25 0.29 6.53
N LEU A 88 -13.60 -0.84 6.76
CA LEU A 88 -13.38 -1.85 5.73
C LEU A 88 -14.71 -2.44 5.24
N LYS A 89 -14.77 -2.67 3.93
CA LYS A 89 -15.91 -3.24 3.23
C LYS A 89 -15.51 -4.59 2.64
N ILE A 90 -16.51 -5.42 2.36
CA ILE A 90 -16.27 -6.71 1.70
C ILE A 90 -15.53 -6.50 0.37
N GLU A 91 -15.86 -5.43 -0.36
CA GLU A 91 -15.23 -5.07 -1.65
C GLU A 91 -13.75 -4.72 -1.53
N ASP A 92 -13.26 -4.46 -0.31
CA ASP A 92 -11.83 -4.19 -0.09
C ASP A 92 -10.99 -5.47 -0.03
N THR A 93 -11.62 -6.63 -0.06
CA THR A 93 -10.91 -7.92 -0.08
C THR A 93 -10.03 -8.00 -1.31
N ALA A 94 -8.73 -8.15 -1.11
CA ALA A 94 -7.73 -8.17 -2.17
C ALA A 94 -6.36 -8.52 -1.60
N VAL A 95 -5.43 -8.83 -2.49
CA VAL A 95 -4.00 -8.82 -2.18
C VAL A 95 -3.52 -7.38 -2.38
N TYR A 96 -2.84 -6.83 -1.38
CA TYR A 96 -2.32 -5.46 -1.41
C TYR A 96 -0.82 -5.48 -1.59
N PHE A 97 -0.36 -4.71 -2.58
CA PHE A 97 1.05 -4.61 -2.95
C PHE A 97 1.54 -3.19 -2.78
N CYS A 98 2.77 -3.03 -2.31
CA CYS A 98 3.52 -1.80 -2.50
C CYS A 98 4.48 -1.96 -3.67
N ALA A 99 4.80 -0.86 -4.34
CA ALA A 99 5.68 -0.87 -5.50
C ALA A 99 6.46 0.43 -5.61
N VAL A 100 7.62 0.33 -6.22
CA VAL A 100 8.43 1.46 -6.67
C VAL A 100 8.55 1.33 -8.18
N LEU A 101 8.08 2.34 -8.89
CA LEU A 101 8.06 2.34 -10.35
C LEU A 101 9.05 3.39 -10.88
N GLY A 102 9.81 3.03 -11.88
CA GLY A 102 10.82 3.90 -12.46
C GLY A 102 11.52 3.21 -13.62
N THR A 103 12.83 3.41 -13.75
CA THR A 103 13.64 2.72 -14.78
C THR A 103 13.45 1.21 -14.62
N TYR A 104 13.44 0.73 -13.39
CA TYR A 104 13.09 -0.64 -13.04
C TYR A 104 11.93 -0.61 -12.07
N ASP A 105 11.00 -1.53 -12.22
CA ASP A 105 9.87 -1.68 -11.31
C ASP A 105 10.18 -2.75 -10.27
N TYR A 106 9.91 -2.42 -9.02
CA TYR A 106 10.04 -3.37 -7.91
C TYR A 106 8.70 -3.48 -7.19
N TRP A 107 8.28 -4.72 -6.96
CA TRP A 107 7.01 -5.02 -6.31
C TRP A 107 7.26 -5.86 -5.06
N GLY A 108 6.51 -5.59 -4.01
CA GLY A 108 6.46 -6.48 -2.87
C GLY A 108 5.73 -7.79 -3.22
N GLN A 109 5.77 -8.75 -2.30
CA GLN A 109 5.14 -10.06 -2.51
C GLN A 109 3.62 -10.01 -2.37
N GLY A 110 3.11 -8.95 -1.75
CA GLY A 110 1.69 -8.79 -1.47
C GLY A 110 1.26 -9.41 -0.16
N VAL A 111 0.23 -8.85 0.45
CA VAL A 111 -0.44 -9.41 1.63
C VAL A 111 -1.94 -9.49 1.37
N LEU A 112 -2.56 -10.57 1.80
CA LEU A 112 -4.00 -10.74 1.68
C LEU A 112 -4.71 -9.98 2.80
N VAL A 113 -5.69 -9.17 2.40
CA VAL A 113 -6.68 -8.59 3.30
C VAL A 113 -8.03 -9.21 2.93
N SER A 114 -8.65 -9.91 3.87
CA SER A 114 -9.91 -10.60 3.64
C SER A 114 -10.95 -10.04 4.61
N VAL A 115 -11.99 -9.42 4.06
CA VAL A 115 -13.07 -8.79 4.83
C VAL A 115 -14.30 -9.66 4.68
N SER A 116 -14.73 -10.27 5.78
CA SER A 116 -15.92 -11.12 5.78
C SER A 116 -16.58 -11.12 7.15
N SER A 117 -17.88 -11.31 7.14
CA SER A 117 -18.66 -11.42 8.36
C SER A 117 -18.69 -12.84 8.94
#